data_01e35324f4e674e5913f9ff064d92791
#
_entry.id   01e35324f4e674e5913f9ff064d92791
#
_cell.length_a   1.000
_cell.length_b   1.000
_cell.length_c   1.000
_cell.angle_alpha   90.00
_cell.angle_beta   90.00
_cell.angle_gamma   90.00
#
_symmetry.space_group_name_H-M   'P 1'
#
loop_
_entity.id
_entity.type
_entity.pdbx_description
1 polymer ?
#
loop_
_entity_poly.entity_id
_entity_poly.type
_entity_poly.pdbx_seq_one_letter_code
_entity_poly.pdbx_strand_id
1 'polypeptide(L)' 'MAVKIRLRRMGAKKAPYYRVVVADSRYPRDGRFIEEVGYYDPMTNPATVKLDNEKIAKWIANGAQPTETVKSLIDKYSAQ' A
#
# COMPACT_ATOMS: atom_id res chain seq x y z
N MET A 1 -7.96 -16.39 8.06
CA MET A 1 -7.62 -15.63 6.84
C MET A 1 -6.66 -14.52 7.21
N ALA A 2 -5.49 -14.47 6.59
CA ALA A 2 -4.53 -13.41 6.85
C ALA A 2 -4.67 -12.32 5.77
N VAL A 3 -5.01 -11.12 6.19
CA VAL A 3 -5.15 -9.98 5.31
C VAL A 3 -3.96 -9.06 5.53
N LYS A 4 -3.34 -8.62 4.43
CA LYS A 4 -2.17 -7.77 4.49
C LYS A 4 -2.37 -6.51 3.68
N ILE A 5 -1.73 -5.42 4.13
CA ILE A 5 -1.66 -4.17 3.37
C ILE A 5 -0.25 -4.13 2.78
N ARG A 6 -0.17 -4.13 1.47
CA ARG A 6 1.12 -4.24 0.79
C ARG A 6 1.18 -3.36 -0.45
N LEU A 7 2.39 -3.18 -0.98
CA LEU A 7 2.60 -2.45 -2.23
C LEU A 7 2.47 -3.39 -3.42
N ARG A 8 1.79 -2.91 -4.45
CA ARG A 8 1.73 -3.61 -5.73
C ARG A 8 2.40 -2.74 -6.78
N ARG A 9 3.39 -3.31 -7.47
CA ARG A 9 4.10 -2.58 -8.51
C ARG A 9 3.22 -2.38 -9.74
N MET A 10 3.20 -1.14 -10.23
CA MET A 10 2.47 -0.75 -11.43
C MET A 10 3.42 0.04 -12.33
N GLY A 11 2.92 0.43 -13.49
CA GLY A 11 3.67 1.30 -14.39
C GLY A 11 4.62 0.57 -15.31
N ALA A 12 5.45 1.34 -16.02
CA ALA A 12 6.39 0.82 -16.99
C ALA A 12 7.67 0.34 -16.34
N LYS A 13 8.47 -0.41 -17.10
CA LYS A 13 9.72 -0.99 -16.63
C LYS A 13 10.70 0.05 -16.06
N LYS A 14 10.77 1.24 -16.71
CA LYS A 14 11.67 2.31 -16.28
C LYS A 14 11.00 3.40 -15.48
N ALA A 15 9.70 3.30 -15.26
CA ALA A 15 8.94 4.29 -14.52
C ALA A 15 7.93 3.59 -13.61
N PRO A 16 8.40 2.83 -12.60
CA PRO A 16 7.51 2.10 -11.72
C PRO A 16 6.82 3.04 -10.73
N TYR A 17 5.60 2.72 -10.41
CA TYR A 17 4.92 3.30 -9.28
C TYR A 17 4.19 2.17 -8.54
N TYR A 18 3.74 2.44 -7.34
CA TYR A 18 3.17 1.40 -6.49
C TYR A 18 1.81 1.82 -6.00
N ARG A 19 0.91 0.84 -5.91
CA ARG A 19 -0.37 1.03 -5.22
C ARG A 19 -0.31 0.35 -3.88
N VAL A 20 -0.84 1.00 -2.86
CA VAL A 20 -0.98 0.40 -1.54
C VAL A 20 -2.33 -0.32 -1.54
N VAL A 21 -2.29 -1.63 -1.40
CA VAL A 21 -3.48 -2.45 -1.55
C VAL A 21 -3.66 -3.37 -0.35
N VAL A 22 -4.92 -3.68 -0.07
CA VAL A 22 -5.29 -4.68 0.93
C VAL A 22 -5.57 -5.98 0.18
N ALA A 23 -4.89 -7.04 0.57
CA ALA A 23 -5.03 -8.33 -0.10
C ALA A 23 -4.92 -9.48 0.89
N ASP A 24 -5.57 -10.59 0.54
CA ASP A 24 -5.39 -11.84 1.27
C ASP A 24 -3.97 -12.34 1.01
N SER A 25 -3.28 -12.76 2.07
CA SER A 25 -1.90 -13.23 1.97
C SER A 25 -1.73 -14.44 1.05
N ARG A 26 -2.82 -15.16 0.76
CA ARG A 26 -2.81 -16.29 -0.16
C ARG A 26 -2.83 -15.87 -1.63
N TYR A 27 -3.17 -14.60 -1.92
CA TYR A 27 -3.16 -14.12 -3.30
C TYR A 27 -1.72 -13.89 -3.77
N PRO A 28 -1.40 -14.21 -5.04
CA PRO A 28 -0.09 -13.85 -5.59
C PRO A 28 0.17 -12.35 -5.48
N ARG A 29 1.43 -11.97 -5.35
CA ARG A 29 1.81 -10.56 -5.21
C ARG A 29 1.26 -9.70 -6.36
N ASP A 30 1.25 -10.23 -7.58
CA ASP A 30 0.77 -9.53 -8.76
C ASP A 30 -0.66 -9.91 -9.13
N GLY A 31 -1.37 -10.59 -8.22
CA GLY A 31 -2.72 -11.04 -8.45
C GLY A 31 -3.77 -10.09 -7.87
N ARG A 32 -4.86 -10.69 -7.43
CA ARG A 32 -5.99 -9.95 -6.89
C ARG A 32 -5.67 -9.18 -5.63
N PHE A 33 -6.39 -8.11 -5.42
CA PHE A 33 -6.43 -7.43 -4.13
C PHE A 33 -7.88 -7.10 -3.78
N ILE A 34 -8.10 -6.81 -2.49
CA ILE A 34 -9.45 -6.53 -1.99
C ILE A 34 -9.81 -5.07 -2.23
N GLU A 35 -8.89 -4.16 -1.89
CA GLU A 35 -9.15 -2.73 -1.99
C GLU A 35 -7.85 -1.96 -2.12
N GLU A 36 -7.87 -0.87 -2.89
CA GLU A 36 -6.75 0.04 -2.99
C GLU A 36 -6.94 1.14 -1.94
N VAL A 37 -5.90 1.37 -1.12
CA VAL A 37 -5.96 2.35 -0.03
C VAL A 37 -4.92 3.45 -0.16
N GLY A 38 -4.24 3.52 -1.29
CA GLY A 38 -3.27 4.58 -1.54
C GLY A 38 -2.36 4.27 -2.70
N TYR A 39 -1.42 5.20 -2.98
CA TYR A 39 -0.39 4.93 -3.95
C TYR A 39 0.90 5.64 -3.56
N TYR A 40 2.01 5.16 -4.12
CA TYR A 40 3.35 5.69 -3.89
C TYR A 40 4.09 5.76 -5.22
N ASP A 41 4.54 6.96 -5.58
CA ASP A 41 5.31 7.19 -6.80
C ASP A 41 6.69 7.75 -6.41
N PRO A 42 7.74 6.91 -6.43
CA PRO A 42 9.07 7.37 -6.07
C PRO A 42 9.78 8.15 -7.18
N MET A 43 9.21 8.16 -8.39
CA MET A 43 9.85 8.80 -9.53
C MET A 43 9.66 10.31 -9.56
N THR A 44 8.71 10.83 -8.80
CA THR A 44 8.53 12.28 -8.67
C THR A 44 9.51 12.85 -7.63
N ASN A 45 9.80 14.13 -7.73
CA ASN A 45 10.67 14.80 -6.78
C ASN A 45 9.96 16.03 -6.22
N PRO A 46 9.56 16.02 -4.92
CA PRO A 46 9.66 14.90 -3.98
C PRO A 46 8.74 13.74 -4.36
N ALA A 47 8.99 12.57 -3.79
CA ALA A 47 8.15 11.40 -4.05
C ALA A 47 6.70 11.69 -3.69
N THR A 48 5.78 11.23 -4.55
CA THR A 48 4.36 11.43 -4.33
C THR A 48 3.80 10.23 -3.54
N VAL A 49 3.18 10.52 -2.40
CA VAL A 49 2.54 9.49 -1.60
C VAL A 49 1.15 9.97 -1.22
N LYS A 50 0.15 9.16 -1.49
CA LYS A 50 -1.21 9.40 -1.04
C LYS A 50 -1.71 8.18 -0.32
N LEU A 51 -2.13 8.35 0.92
CA LEU A 51 -2.64 7.28 1.75
C LEU A 51 -4.03 7.66 2.24
N ASP A 52 -4.96 6.73 2.08
CA ASP A 52 -6.29 6.90 2.67
C ASP A 52 -6.22 6.40 4.11
N ASN A 53 -5.90 7.31 5.02
CA ASN A 53 -5.67 6.96 6.42
C ASN A 53 -6.91 6.36 7.09
N GLU A 54 -8.09 6.79 6.70
CA GLU A 54 -9.33 6.23 7.24
C GLU A 54 -9.48 4.76 6.88
N LYS A 55 -9.29 4.42 5.60
CA LYS A 55 -9.38 3.05 5.14
C LYS A 55 -8.29 2.19 5.75
N ILE A 56 -7.07 2.71 5.78
CA ILE A 56 -5.94 1.98 6.38
C ILE A 56 -6.21 1.68 7.84
N ALA A 57 -6.64 2.67 8.61
CA ALA A 57 -6.94 2.49 10.02
C ALA A 57 -8.07 1.48 10.22
N LYS A 58 -9.10 1.54 9.39
CA LYS A 58 -10.22 0.61 9.47
C LYS A 58 -9.78 -0.83 9.21
N TRP A 59 -8.94 -1.03 8.18
CA TRP A 59 -8.43 -2.36 7.88
C TRP A 59 -7.52 -2.89 8.99
N ILE A 60 -6.65 -2.03 9.53
CA ILE A 60 -5.78 -2.44 10.64
C ILE A 60 -6.62 -2.81 11.87
N ALA A 61 -7.65 -2.02 12.16
CA ALA A 61 -8.56 -2.33 13.27
C ALA A 61 -9.27 -3.67 13.09
N ASN A 62 -9.46 -4.09 11.85
CA ASN A 62 -10.09 -5.38 11.53
C ASN A 62 -9.07 -6.52 11.37
N GLY A 63 -7.81 -6.29 11.71
CA GLY A 63 -6.80 -7.34 11.73
C GLY A 63 -5.85 -7.37 10.54
N ALA A 64 -5.96 -6.44 9.59
CA ALA A 64 -5.02 -6.37 8.48
C ALA A 64 -3.63 -5.97 8.98
N GLN A 65 -2.60 -6.60 8.44
CA GLN A 65 -1.22 -6.34 8.84
C GLN A 65 -0.46 -5.66 7.72
N PRO A 66 0.06 -4.44 7.94
CA PRO A 66 0.88 -3.78 6.93
C PRO A 66 2.25 -4.43 6.85
N THR A 67 2.79 -4.52 5.63
CA THR A 67 4.18 -4.94 5.45
C THR A 67 5.10 -3.87 6.01
N GLU A 68 6.38 -4.21 6.21
CA GLU A 68 7.35 -3.25 6.74
C GLU A 68 7.46 -2.01 5.87
N THR A 69 7.44 -2.18 4.55
CA THR A 69 7.52 -1.05 3.63
C THR A 69 6.30 -0.14 3.78
N VAL A 70 5.10 -0.71 3.85
CA VAL A 70 3.88 0.07 4.06
C VAL A 70 3.88 0.74 5.42
N LYS A 71 4.35 0.03 6.43
CA LYS A 71 4.47 0.56 7.79
C LYS A 71 5.37 1.81 7.81
N SER A 72 6.51 1.73 7.13
CA SER A 72 7.42 2.86 6.99
C SER A 72 6.77 4.04 6.29
N LEU A 73 6.01 3.78 5.23
CA LEU A 73 5.28 4.82 4.52
C LEU A 73 4.22 5.48 5.41
N ILE A 74 3.49 4.69 6.16
CA ILE A 74 2.49 5.21 7.09
C ILE A 74 3.16 6.11 8.12
N ASP A 75 4.24 5.63 8.74
CA ASP A 75 4.95 6.41 9.76
C ASP A 75 5.51 7.71 9.21
N LYS A 76 5.99 7.69 7.98
CA LYS A 76 6.63 8.85 7.36
C LYS A 76 5.61 9.88 6.86
N TYR A 77 4.48 9.43 6.33
CA TYR A 77 3.55 10.31 5.60
C TYR A 77 2.19 10.49 6.26
N SER A 78 1.81 9.65 7.22
CA SER A 78 0.48 9.74 7.81
C SER A 78 0.33 10.91 8.77
N ALA A 79 1.41 11.50 9.19
CA ALA A 79 1.38 12.65 10.08
C ALA A 79 1.14 13.98 9.36
N GLN A 80 0.99 13.94 8.06
CA GLN A 80 0.79 15.15 7.24
C GLN A 80 -0.68 15.46 7.01
#